data_cd376ffc17a0262cd7aa64763b5eb030
#
_entry.id   cd376ffc17a0262cd7aa64763b5eb030
#
_cell.length_a   1.000
_cell.length_b   1.000
_cell.length_c   1.000
_cell.angle_alpha   90.00
_cell.angle_beta   90.00
_cell.angle_gamma   90.00
#
_symmetry.space_group_name_H-M   'P 1'
#
loop_
_entity.id
_entity.type
_entity.pdbx_description
1 polymer ?
#
loop_
_entity_poly.entity_id
_entity_poly.type
_entity_poly.pdbx_seq_one_letter_code
_entity_poly.pdbx_strand_id
1 'polypeptide(L)'
;MQLSMFGDDIRKQAHYFVFHDESEPVANKGWLLIGLLFVKEDNLSNIESILNHYRLQESYNSEIHFCELPKSFGGEFGAKARVARRWMKAYQDGMSQDALFTCLAVNRASPKFEHKRFQEDFHAYNRFTAMAIKAGVSWLLQPYDYDIVELTLVSDGKDRKSRPEQRIVDNFEDYLPYRVELDNAMTQSRAGRRYPTVKMRPIQVISSDQSDLLQLTDLLLGSLQAAIVGVSKRPTKIELASMVSSWYQDLQLPPWKQKYRMQRKFSIWGFPDEQGEPFNRFSMAVSPNPVEQPSLLGL
;
A
#
# COMPACT_ATOMS: atom_id res chain seq x y z
N MET A 1 -1.45 29.73 -17.41
CA MET A 1 -2.18 28.98 -18.46
C MET A 1 -1.51 29.32 -19.77
N GLN A 2 -0.62 28.47 -20.27
CA GLN A 2 0.00 28.63 -21.58
C GLN A 2 -0.90 27.92 -22.59
N LEU A 3 -1.62 28.67 -23.40
CA LEU A 3 -2.32 28.12 -24.57
C LEU A 3 -1.26 27.69 -25.58
N SER A 4 -1.30 26.46 -26.06
CA SER A 4 -0.48 26.08 -27.20
C SER A 4 -0.94 26.85 -28.39
N MET A 5 -0.02 27.29 -29.25
CA MET A 5 -0.33 28.00 -30.49
C MET A 5 -1.19 27.16 -31.47
N PHE A 6 -1.47 25.90 -31.15
CA PHE A 6 -2.23 24.94 -31.96
C PHE A 6 -3.53 24.46 -31.29
N GLY A 7 -3.96 25.10 -30.18
CA GLY A 7 -5.26 24.81 -29.58
C GLY A 7 -5.37 23.45 -28.81
N ASP A 8 -4.29 22.69 -28.69
CA ASP A 8 -4.30 21.46 -27.90
C ASP A 8 -4.21 21.83 -26.41
N ASP A 9 -5.26 21.56 -25.68
CA ASP A 9 -5.24 21.61 -24.23
C ASP A 9 -4.13 20.69 -23.71
N ILE A 10 -3.06 21.26 -23.18
CA ILE A 10 -1.99 20.47 -22.55
C ILE A 10 -2.57 19.86 -21.27
N ARG A 11 -3.08 18.65 -21.38
CA ARG A 11 -3.60 17.90 -20.24
C ARG A 11 -2.44 17.42 -19.40
N LYS A 12 -2.50 17.72 -18.10
CA LYS A 12 -1.52 17.22 -17.14
C LYS A 12 -1.76 15.74 -16.87
N GLN A 13 -0.85 14.90 -17.34
CA GLN A 13 -0.97 13.45 -17.20
C GLN A 13 0.26 12.83 -16.53
N ALA A 14 0.06 11.68 -15.90
CA ALA A 14 1.12 10.88 -15.31
C ALA A 14 0.81 9.39 -15.46
N HIS A 15 1.86 8.58 -15.52
CA HIS A 15 1.81 7.14 -15.44
C HIS A 15 2.40 6.66 -14.12
N TYR A 16 1.68 5.77 -13.44
CA TYR A 16 2.09 5.13 -12.20
C TYR A 16 2.06 3.61 -12.35
N PHE A 17 3.13 2.97 -11.89
CA PHE A 17 3.10 1.56 -11.52
C PHE A 17 2.51 1.46 -10.11
N VAL A 18 1.57 0.54 -9.94
CA VAL A 18 0.89 0.31 -8.66
C VAL A 18 1.17 -1.13 -8.25
N PHE A 19 2.09 -1.32 -7.31
CA PHE A 19 2.44 -2.62 -6.77
C PHE A 19 1.40 -3.00 -5.71
N HIS A 20 0.80 -4.15 -5.90
CA HIS A 20 -0.36 -4.60 -5.15
C HIS A 20 -0.06 -5.89 -4.40
N ASP A 21 -0.41 -5.90 -3.14
CA ASP A 21 -0.38 -7.09 -2.31
C ASP A 21 -1.57 -7.09 -1.33
N GLU A 22 -1.98 -8.29 -0.89
CA GLU A 22 -2.99 -8.46 0.13
C GLU A 22 -2.48 -9.31 1.29
N SER A 23 -2.96 -9.00 2.49
CA SER A 23 -2.75 -9.87 3.63
C SER A 23 -3.94 -10.81 3.80
N GLU A 24 -3.68 -12.11 3.98
CA GLU A 24 -4.74 -13.01 4.40
C GLU A 24 -5.26 -12.64 5.79
N PRO A 25 -6.57 -12.85 6.06
CA PRO A 25 -7.12 -12.62 7.38
C PRO A 25 -6.41 -13.51 8.40
N VAL A 26 -5.81 -12.91 9.42
CA VAL A 26 -5.32 -13.67 10.56
C VAL A 26 -6.51 -14.37 11.21
N ALA A 27 -6.43 -15.69 11.36
CA ALA A 27 -7.49 -16.51 11.96
C ALA A 27 -8.06 -15.82 13.23
N ASN A 28 -9.36 -15.66 13.29
CA ASN A 28 -10.13 -15.06 14.38
C ASN A 28 -10.09 -13.51 14.50
N LYS A 29 -9.37 -12.75 13.67
CA LYS A 29 -9.37 -11.27 13.78
C LYS A 29 -10.00 -10.56 12.58
N GLY A 30 -10.39 -11.30 11.55
CA GLY A 30 -11.26 -10.82 10.47
C GLY A 30 -10.74 -9.67 9.61
N TRP A 31 -9.47 -9.23 9.75
CA TRP A 31 -8.89 -8.17 8.95
C TRP A 31 -8.35 -8.70 7.63
N LEU A 32 -8.87 -8.17 6.52
CA LEU A 32 -8.29 -8.27 5.18
C LEU A 32 -7.66 -6.91 4.87
N LEU A 33 -6.37 -6.87 4.58
CA LEU A 33 -5.68 -5.66 4.19
C LEU A 33 -5.30 -5.75 2.71
N ILE A 34 -5.52 -4.67 1.98
CA ILE A 34 -5.12 -4.52 0.58
C ILE A 34 -4.16 -3.33 0.52
N GLY A 35 -2.91 -3.60 0.19
CA GLY A 35 -1.84 -2.62 0.08
C GLY A 35 -1.56 -2.25 -1.37
N LEU A 36 -1.37 -0.97 -1.64
CA LEU A 36 -1.01 -0.43 -2.94
C LEU A 36 0.15 0.55 -2.78
N LEU A 37 1.24 0.30 -3.49
CA LEU A 37 2.40 1.19 -3.57
C LEU A 37 2.44 1.84 -4.95
N PHE A 38 2.18 3.15 -5.01
CA PHE A 38 2.17 3.95 -6.22
C PHE A 38 3.57 4.52 -6.47
N VAL A 39 4.16 4.15 -7.59
CA VAL A 39 5.47 4.67 -8.03
C VAL A 39 5.31 5.30 -9.40
N LYS A 40 5.65 6.58 -9.53
CA LYS A 40 5.63 7.23 -10.84
C LYS A 40 6.69 6.58 -11.75
N GLU A 41 6.36 6.39 -13.02
CA GLU A 41 7.25 5.75 -14.00
C GLU A 41 8.66 6.37 -14.01
N ASP A 42 8.75 7.69 -13.95
CA ASP A 42 10.02 8.42 -13.96
C ASP A 42 10.92 8.11 -12.74
N ASN A 43 10.33 7.66 -11.63
CA ASN A 43 11.04 7.40 -10.37
C ASN A 43 11.35 5.92 -10.15
N LEU A 44 10.84 5.03 -11.01
CA LEU A 44 10.91 3.57 -10.84
C LEU A 44 12.37 3.10 -10.68
N SER A 45 13.22 3.41 -11.65
CA SER A 45 14.63 2.98 -11.65
C SER A 45 15.42 3.52 -10.47
N ASN A 46 15.10 4.73 -10.00
CA ASN A 46 15.76 5.30 -8.82
C ASN A 46 15.41 4.51 -7.56
N ILE A 47 14.14 4.16 -7.37
CA ILE A 47 13.70 3.40 -6.19
C ILE A 47 14.28 1.98 -6.23
N GLU A 48 14.24 1.31 -7.38
CA GLU A 48 14.85 -0.02 -7.55
C GLU A 48 16.35 0.01 -7.24
N SER A 49 17.05 1.06 -7.67
CA SER A 49 18.47 1.24 -7.35
C SER A 49 18.73 1.37 -5.85
N ILE A 50 17.88 2.11 -5.12
CA ILE A 50 17.98 2.26 -3.67
C ILE A 50 17.76 0.90 -2.97
N LEU A 51 16.74 0.15 -3.38
CA LEU A 51 16.43 -1.16 -2.80
C LEU A 51 17.58 -2.16 -3.05
N ASN A 52 18.06 -2.22 -4.28
CA ASN A 52 19.20 -3.07 -4.66
C ASN A 52 20.49 -2.70 -3.91
N HIS A 53 20.76 -1.41 -3.69
CA HIS A 53 21.91 -0.97 -2.91
C HIS A 53 21.96 -1.63 -1.52
N TYR A 54 20.82 -1.70 -0.81
CA TYR A 54 20.76 -2.35 0.51
C TYR A 54 20.91 -3.87 0.43
N ARG A 55 20.45 -4.51 -0.66
CA ARG A 55 20.72 -5.93 -0.91
C ARG A 55 22.21 -6.19 -1.03
N LEU A 56 22.90 -5.39 -1.83
CA LEU A 56 24.33 -5.50 -2.04
C LEU A 56 25.12 -5.28 -0.74
N GLN A 57 24.74 -4.31 0.09
CA GLN A 57 25.38 -4.08 1.39
C GLN A 57 25.27 -5.26 2.35
N GLU A 58 24.21 -6.03 2.29
CA GLU A 58 23.98 -7.21 3.13
C GLU A 58 24.32 -8.54 2.41
N SER A 59 24.81 -8.47 1.14
CA SER A 59 25.05 -9.62 0.28
C SER A 59 23.87 -10.60 0.23
N TYR A 60 22.64 -10.06 0.14
CA TYR A 60 21.41 -10.82 0.21
C TYR A 60 20.54 -10.63 -1.04
N ASN A 61 20.43 -11.67 -1.86
CA ASN A 61 19.72 -11.63 -3.15
C ASN A 61 18.44 -12.48 -3.21
N SER A 62 18.12 -13.18 -2.10
CA SER A 62 16.90 -13.98 -2.06
C SER A 62 15.68 -13.14 -1.75
N GLU A 63 14.51 -13.69 -1.98
CA GLU A 63 13.23 -13.07 -1.75
C GLU A 63 13.02 -12.68 -0.28
N ILE A 64 12.35 -11.55 -0.09
CA ILE A 64 12.02 -11.00 1.23
C ILE A 64 10.50 -10.98 1.40
N HIS A 65 10.01 -11.84 2.28
CA HIS A 65 8.62 -11.84 2.73
C HIS A 65 8.53 -11.48 4.20
N PHE A 66 7.55 -10.63 4.56
CA PHE A 66 7.30 -10.26 5.96
C PHE A 66 6.99 -11.49 6.83
N CYS A 67 6.20 -12.42 6.32
CA CYS A 67 5.85 -13.64 7.07
C CYS A 67 7.06 -14.52 7.41
N GLU A 68 8.13 -14.46 6.60
CA GLU A 68 9.34 -15.27 6.70
C GLU A 68 10.51 -14.58 7.41
N LEU A 69 10.35 -13.34 7.87
CA LEU A 69 11.43 -12.64 8.56
C LEU A 69 11.97 -13.45 9.74
N PRO A 70 13.30 -13.58 9.88
CA PRO A 70 13.92 -14.34 10.97
C PRO A 70 13.65 -13.68 12.33
N LYS A 71 13.93 -14.38 13.43
CA LYS A 71 13.71 -13.86 14.80
C LYS A 71 14.71 -12.77 15.19
N SER A 72 15.88 -12.71 14.55
CA SER A 72 16.98 -11.81 14.92
C SER A 72 17.56 -11.09 13.71
N PHE A 73 18.09 -9.91 13.92
CA PHE A 73 18.90 -9.16 12.93
C PHE A 73 20.37 -9.60 12.95
N GLY A 74 20.80 -10.35 13.97
CA GLY A 74 22.20 -10.76 14.14
C GLY A 74 22.60 -11.95 13.26
N GLY A 75 23.93 -12.08 13.03
CA GLY A 75 24.52 -13.19 12.29
C GLY A 75 24.17 -13.22 10.81
N GLU A 76 24.59 -14.27 10.15
CA GLU A 76 24.38 -14.50 8.72
C GLU A 76 22.88 -14.67 8.40
N PHE A 77 22.16 -15.43 9.22
CA PHE A 77 20.70 -15.64 9.05
C PHE A 77 19.87 -14.38 9.26
N GLY A 78 20.45 -13.32 9.82
CA GLY A 78 19.76 -12.02 10.02
C GLY A 78 19.76 -11.11 8.77
N ALA A 79 20.47 -11.45 7.70
CA ALA A 79 20.63 -10.60 6.53
C ALA A 79 19.28 -10.20 5.92
N LYS A 80 18.35 -11.15 5.71
CA LYS A 80 16.97 -10.87 5.26
C LYS A 80 16.30 -9.76 6.08
N ALA A 81 16.35 -9.87 7.42
CA ALA A 81 15.72 -8.89 8.30
C ALA A 81 16.44 -7.52 8.26
N ARG A 82 17.78 -7.51 8.13
CA ARG A 82 18.53 -6.26 8.01
C ARG A 82 18.19 -5.52 6.73
N VAL A 83 18.09 -6.21 5.57
CA VAL A 83 17.62 -5.60 4.32
C VAL A 83 16.21 -5.05 4.50
N ALA A 84 15.27 -5.84 5.01
CA ALA A 84 13.90 -5.40 5.26
C ALA A 84 13.85 -4.13 6.13
N ARG A 85 14.62 -4.10 7.24
CA ARG A 85 14.71 -2.92 8.11
C ARG A 85 15.27 -1.70 7.39
N ARG A 86 16.33 -1.89 6.56
CA ARG A 86 16.92 -0.80 5.78
C ARG A 86 15.95 -0.25 4.74
N TRP A 87 15.19 -1.10 4.07
CA TRP A 87 14.15 -0.69 3.13
C TRP A 87 13.05 0.14 3.81
N MET A 88 12.55 -0.33 4.95
CA MET A 88 11.54 0.39 5.73
C MET A 88 12.08 1.75 6.22
N LYS A 89 13.35 1.78 6.63
CA LYS A 89 14.00 3.02 7.02
C LYS A 89 14.22 3.97 5.84
N ALA A 90 14.68 3.48 4.70
CA ALA A 90 14.81 4.27 3.48
C ALA A 90 13.46 4.85 3.03
N TYR A 91 12.38 4.05 3.15
CA TYR A 91 11.02 4.52 2.91
C TYR A 91 10.68 5.70 3.83
N GLN A 92 10.93 5.57 5.12
CA GLN A 92 10.73 6.64 6.12
C GLN A 92 11.56 7.89 5.80
N ASP A 93 12.83 7.73 5.44
CA ASP A 93 13.81 8.81 5.38
C ASP A 93 13.74 9.60 4.05
N GLY A 94 12.94 9.18 3.07
CA GLY A 94 12.77 9.95 1.83
C GLY A 94 12.11 9.23 0.68
N MET A 95 12.30 7.92 0.51
CA MET A 95 11.73 7.13 -0.59
C MET A 95 10.20 7.28 -0.67
N SER A 96 9.53 7.50 0.46
CA SER A 96 8.08 7.75 0.53
C SER A 96 7.61 8.99 -0.25
N GLN A 97 8.50 9.85 -0.73
CA GLN A 97 8.15 10.98 -1.60
C GLN A 97 7.83 10.50 -3.02
N ASP A 98 8.49 9.43 -3.46
CA ASP A 98 8.42 8.88 -4.81
C ASP A 98 7.67 7.54 -4.86
N ALA A 99 7.51 6.88 -3.72
CA ALA A 99 6.76 5.64 -3.53
C ALA A 99 5.65 5.86 -2.49
N LEU A 100 4.43 6.12 -2.97
CA LEU A 100 3.30 6.50 -2.12
C LEU A 100 2.50 5.25 -1.75
N PHE A 101 2.31 4.99 -0.45
CA PHE A 101 1.60 3.80 0.02
C PHE A 101 0.20 4.10 0.53
N THR A 102 -0.77 3.29 0.14
CA THR A 102 -2.11 3.27 0.73
C THR A 102 -2.52 1.85 1.07
N CYS A 103 -3.24 1.70 2.15
CA CYS A 103 -3.84 0.44 2.55
C CYS A 103 -5.34 0.62 2.81
N LEU A 104 -6.15 -0.29 2.28
CA LEU A 104 -7.52 -0.49 2.69
C LEU A 104 -7.59 -1.67 3.65
N ALA A 105 -7.94 -1.41 4.92
CA ALA A 105 -8.12 -2.41 5.94
C ALA A 105 -9.63 -2.72 6.10
N VAL A 106 -10.02 -3.93 5.74
CA VAL A 106 -11.42 -4.39 5.77
C VAL A 106 -11.64 -5.26 7.00
N ASN A 107 -12.49 -4.81 7.91
CA ASN A 107 -12.89 -5.61 9.07
C ASN A 107 -14.06 -6.54 8.72
N ARG A 108 -13.75 -7.76 8.30
CA ARG A 108 -14.75 -8.79 7.97
C ARG A 108 -15.51 -9.32 9.20
N ALA A 109 -14.97 -9.13 10.41
CA ALA A 109 -15.63 -9.50 11.65
C ALA A 109 -16.63 -8.44 12.14
N SER A 110 -16.66 -7.27 11.52
CA SER A 110 -17.62 -6.22 11.87
C SER A 110 -19.05 -6.68 11.58
N PRO A 111 -20.02 -6.43 12.49
CA PRO A 111 -21.44 -6.70 12.23
C PRO A 111 -22.00 -5.88 11.07
N LYS A 112 -21.30 -4.80 10.67
CA LYS A 112 -21.65 -3.98 9.51
C LYS A 112 -21.10 -4.52 8.20
N PHE A 113 -20.24 -5.54 8.25
CA PHE A 113 -19.76 -6.20 7.04
C PHE A 113 -20.80 -7.20 6.54
N GLU A 114 -21.41 -6.89 5.40
CA GLU A 114 -22.48 -7.69 4.83
C GLU A 114 -21.90 -8.86 3.99
N HIS A 115 -21.58 -9.99 4.63
CA HIS A 115 -21.05 -11.18 3.97
C HIS A 115 -21.93 -11.67 2.80
N LYS A 116 -23.25 -11.52 2.92
CA LYS A 116 -24.21 -11.96 1.88
C LYS A 116 -24.07 -11.22 0.55
N ARG A 117 -23.41 -10.07 0.52
CA ARG A 117 -23.13 -9.34 -0.73
C ARG A 117 -22.05 -10.00 -1.57
N PHE A 118 -21.28 -10.91 -0.99
CA PHE A 118 -20.18 -11.58 -1.66
C PHE A 118 -20.43 -13.08 -1.69
N GLN A 119 -20.73 -13.60 -2.86
CA GLN A 119 -20.96 -15.04 -3.04
C GLN A 119 -19.65 -15.82 -2.91
N GLU A 120 -18.55 -15.25 -3.39
CA GLU A 120 -17.21 -15.79 -3.33
C GLU A 120 -16.24 -14.77 -2.73
N ASP A 121 -15.18 -15.24 -2.09
CA ASP A 121 -14.17 -14.37 -1.45
C ASP A 121 -13.50 -13.42 -2.45
N PHE A 122 -13.26 -13.86 -3.69
CA PHE A 122 -12.66 -13.01 -4.71
C PHE A 122 -13.56 -11.84 -5.15
N HIS A 123 -14.89 -11.94 -5.02
CA HIS A 123 -15.77 -10.80 -5.28
C HIS A 123 -15.52 -9.66 -4.30
N ALA A 124 -15.34 -10.00 -3.02
CA ALA A 124 -14.98 -9.02 -1.99
C ALA A 124 -13.61 -8.41 -2.30
N TYR A 125 -12.64 -9.27 -2.57
CA TYR A 125 -11.27 -8.89 -2.92
C TYR A 125 -11.22 -7.92 -4.10
N ASN A 126 -11.82 -8.28 -5.24
CA ASN A 126 -11.83 -7.45 -6.45
C ASN A 126 -12.46 -6.08 -6.19
N ARG A 127 -13.58 -6.06 -5.45
CA ARG A 127 -14.26 -4.81 -5.09
C ARG A 127 -13.41 -3.93 -4.19
N PHE A 128 -12.79 -4.51 -3.16
CA PHE A 128 -11.99 -3.74 -2.22
C PHE A 128 -10.66 -3.27 -2.84
N THR A 129 -10.09 -4.02 -3.77
CA THR A 129 -8.94 -3.54 -4.56
C THR A 129 -9.31 -2.30 -5.39
N ALA A 130 -10.46 -2.31 -6.06
CA ALA A 130 -10.93 -1.11 -6.76
C ALA A 130 -11.16 0.08 -5.83
N MET A 131 -11.73 -0.16 -4.63
CA MET A 131 -11.88 0.88 -3.61
C MET A 131 -10.53 1.43 -3.12
N ALA A 132 -9.53 0.57 -2.93
CA ALA A 132 -8.18 0.96 -2.54
C ALA A 132 -7.51 1.83 -3.62
N ILE A 133 -7.65 1.46 -4.90
CA ILE A 133 -7.17 2.26 -6.05
C ILE A 133 -7.81 3.66 -6.01
N LYS A 134 -9.14 3.73 -5.88
CA LYS A 134 -9.85 5.00 -5.82
C LYS A 134 -9.41 5.85 -4.63
N ALA A 135 -9.27 5.26 -3.45
CA ALA A 135 -8.79 5.94 -2.25
C ALA A 135 -7.36 6.47 -2.44
N GLY A 136 -6.46 5.65 -2.99
CA GLY A 136 -5.08 6.04 -3.30
C GLY A 136 -5.02 7.22 -4.27
N VAL A 137 -5.70 7.13 -5.41
CA VAL A 137 -5.74 8.23 -6.39
C VAL A 137 -6.33 9.51 -5.78
N SER A 138 -7.45 9.38 -5.06
CA SER A 138 -8.14 10.54 -4.47
C SER A 138 -7.34 11.26 -3.40
N TRP A 139 -6.47 10.53 -2.68
CA TRP A 139 -5.75 11.08 -1.55
C TRP A 139 -4.27 11.33 -1.85
N LEU A 140 -3.56 10.34 -2.37
CA LEU A 140 -2.12 10.44 -2.58
C LEU A 140 -1.79 11.34 -3.79
N LEU A 141 -2.57 11.22 -4.88
CA LEU A 141 -2.30 11.95 -6.11
C LEU A 141 -3.00 13.32 -6.21
N GLN A 142 -3.91 13.63 -5.29
CA GLN A 142 -4.63 14.90 -5.29
C GLN A 142 -3.74 16.16 -5.32
N PRO A 143 -2.58 16.21 -4.63
CA PRO A 143 -1.71 17.40 -4.66
C PRO A 143 -1.10 17.69 -6.03
N TYR A 144 -1.01 16.69 -6.89
CA TYR A 144 -0.39 16.83 -8.21
C TYR A 144 -1.33 17.41 -9.27
N ASP A 145 -2.65 17.43 -9.00
CA ASP A 145 -3.69 18.03 -9.86
C ASP A 145 -3.62 17.55 -11.32
N TYR A 146 -3.56 16.22 -11.49
CA TYR A 146 -3.56 15.61 -12.83
C TYR A 146 -4.95 15.64 -13.46
N ASP A 147 -4.99 15.76 -14.79
CA ASP A 147 -6.20 15.56 -15.60
C ASP A 147 -6.42 14.07 -15.91
N ILE A 148 -5.32 13.37 -16.19
CA ILE A 148 -5.31 11.95 -16.53
C ILE A 148 -4.23 11.25 -15.70
N VAL A 149 -4.60 10.11 -15.10
CA VAL A 149 -3.67 9.19 -14.44
C VAL A 149 -3.78 7.84 -15.11
N GLU A 150 -2.69 7.36 -15.70
CA GLU A 150 -2.59 5.99 -16.19
C GLU A 150 -1.98 5.10 -15.11
N LEU A 151 -2.58 3.93 -14.89
CA LEU A 151 -2.15 2.98 -13.88
C LEU A 151 -1.80 1.64 -14.53
N THR A 152 -0.60 1.14 -14.28
CA THR A 152 -0.22 -0.26 -14.51
C THR A 152 -0.21 -0.96 -13.15
N LEU A 153 -1.20 -1.81 -12.90
CA LEU A 153 -1.23 -2.64 -11.68
C LEU A 153 -0.26 -3.80 -11.86
N VAL A 154 0.66 -3.96 -10.90
CA VAL A 154 1.59 -5.09 -10.79
C VAL A 154 1.18 -5.90 -9.56
N SER A 155 0.79 -7.16 -9.75
CA SER A 155 0.31 -8.03 -8.68
C SER A 155 1.08 -9.34 -8.66
N ASP A 156 1.23 -9.93 -7.47
CA ASP A 156 1.81 -11.26 -7.34
C ASP A 156 0.92 -12.33 -7.97
N GLY A 157 1.58 -13.30 -8.61
CA GLY A 157 0.94 -14.45 -9.28
C GLY A 157 0.43 -15.49 -8.28
N LYS A 158 -0.48 -15.10 -7.38
CA LYS A 158 -1.09 -16.04 -6.42
C LYS A 158 -2.04 -17.00 -7.10
N ASP A 159 -2.08 -18.23 -6.59
CA ASP A 159 -3.09 -19.23 -6.94
C ASP A 159 -4.49 -18.73 -6.53
N ARG A 160 -5.07 -17.91 -7.39
CA ARG A 160 -6.47 -17.52 -7.24
C ARG A 160 -7.32 -18.76 -7.42
N LYS A 161 -8.01 -19.16 -6.36
CA LYS A 161 -8.86 -20.36 -6.34
C LYS A 161 -9.99 -20.23 -7.34
N SER A 162 -9.71 -20.48 -8.61
CA SER A 162 -10.74 -20.74 -9.59
C SER A 162 -11.25 -22.15 -9.38
N ARG A 163 -12.57 -22.35 -9.48
CA ARG A 163 -13.21 -23.66 -9.50
C ARG A 163 -13.81 -23.86 -10.89
N PRO A 164 -13.00 -24.24 -11.89
CA PRO A 164 -13.46 -24.37 -13.28
C PRO A 164 -14.66 -25.34 -13.42
N GLU A 165 -14.67 -26.38 -12.58
CA GLU A 165 -15.74 -27.37 -12.53
C GLU A 165 -17.10 -26.76 -12.16
N GLN A 166 -17.11 -25.69 -11.38
CA GLN A 166 -18.32 -24.97 -10.98
C GLN A 166 -18.58 -23.72 -11.82
N ARG A 167 -17.80 -23.49 -12.88
CA ARG A 167 -17.81 -22.24 -13.69
C ARG A 167 -17.58 -20.95 -12.89
N ILE A 168 -16.91 -21.07 -11.75
CA ILE A 168 -16.52 -19.95 -10.91
C ILE A 168 -15.10 -19.57 -11.31
N VAL A 169 -14.97 -18.47 -12.02
CA VAL A 169 -13.69 -17.94 -12.49
C VAL A 169 -13.50 -16.56 -11.89
N ASP A 170 -12.33 -16.33 -11.28
CA ASP A 170 -11.94 -14.99 -10.88
C ASP A 170 -11.68 -14.15 -12.14
N ASN A 171 -12.41 -13.06 -12.27
CA ASN A 171 -12.32 -12.13 -13.40
C ASN A 171 -11.61 -10.82 -13.03
N PHE A 172 -10.66 -10.88 -12.12
CA PHE A 172 -9.95 -9.72 -11.59
C PHE A 172 -9.41 -8.78 -12.69
N GLU A 173 -8.80 -9.36 -13.73
CA GLU A 173 -8.18 -8.60 -14.81
C GLU A 173 -9.17 -7.83 -15.68
N ASP A 174 -10.38 -8.36 -15.83
CA ASP A 174 -11.46 -7.68 -16.55
C ASP A 174 -12.26 -6.75 -15.61
N TYR A 175 -12.47 -7.18 -14.37
CA TYR A 175 -13.29 -6.45 -13.40
C TYR A 175 -12.67 -5.11 -13.00
N LEU A 176 -11.36 -5.07 -12.70
CA LEU A 176 -10.74 -3.84 -12.21
C LEU A 176 -10.77 -2.69 -13.21
N PRO A 177 -10.37 -2.88 -14.49
CA PRO A 177 -10.47 -1.80 -15.48
C PRO A 177 -11.91 -1.30 -15.64
N TYR A 178 -12.87 -2.22 -15.77
CA TYR A 178 -14.29 -1.87 -15.86
C TYR A 178 -14.77 -1.07 -14.63
N ARG A 179 -14.38 -1.51 -13.43
CA ARG A 179 -14.80 -0.84 -12.19
C ARG A 179 -14.19 0.55 -12.06
N VAL A 180 -12.92 0.72 -12.43
CA VAL A 180 -12.25 2.02 -12.41
C VAL A 180 -12.92 2.99 -13.41
N GLU A 181 -13.28 2.51 -14.60
CA GLU A 181 -14.00 3.31 -15.60
C GLU A 181 -15.39 3.76 -15.09
N LEU A 182 -16.12 2.85 -14.44
CA LEU A 182 -17.40 3.18 -13.81
C LEU A 182 -17.23 4.23 -12.70
N ASP A 183 -16.19 4.11 -11.87
CA ASP A 183 -15.91 5.08 -10.82
C ASP A 183 -15.51 6.46 -11.37
N ASN A 184 -14.82 6.52 -12.52
CA ASN A 184 -14.57 7.78 -13.24
C ASN A 184 -15.89 8.46 -13.60
N ALA A 185 -16.79 7.74 -14.28
CA ALA A 185 -18.08 8.27 -14.70
C ALA A 185 -18.92 8.76 -13.53
N MET A 186 -18.98 7.99 -12.45
CA MET A 186 -19.72 8.36 -11.24
C MET A 186 -19.11 9.56 -10.51
N THR A 187 -17.79 9.70 -10.52
CA THR A 187 -17.11 10.79 -9.80
C THR A 187 -17.17 12.09 -10.58
N GLN A 188 -17.04 12.04 -11.90
CA GLN A 188 -17.20 13.20 -12.79
C GLN A 188 -18.61 13.77 -12.74
N SER A 189 -19.65 12.93 -12.54
CA SER A 189 -21.04 13.37 -12.41
C SER A 189 -21.33 14.07 -11.08
N ARG A 190 -20.50 13.88 -10.06
CA ARG A 190 -20.64 14.52 -8.74
C ARG A 190 -19.80 15.81 -8.69
N ALA A 191 -20.39 16.90 -9.15
CA ALA A 191 -19.74 18.21 -9.22
C ALA A 191 -19.09 18.62 -7.87
N GLY A 192 -17.85 19.15 -7.94
CA GLY A 192 -17.22 19.91 -6.87
C GLY A 192 -15.79 19.54 -6.50
N ARG A 193 -15.29 18.35 -6.83
CA ARG A 193 -13.90 17.98 -6.58
C ARG A 193 -13.25 17.47 -7.87
N ARG A 194 -12.16 18.12 -8.30
CA ARG A 194 -11.41 17.65 -9.45
C ARG A 194 -10.81 16.28 -9.12
N TYR A 195 -11.23 15.27 -9.87
CA TYR A 195 -10.72 13.91 -9.80
C TYR A 195 -10.18 13.56 -11.18
N PRO A 196 -8.94 13.06 -11.31
CA PRO A 196 -8.39 12.74 -12.62
C PRO A 196 -9.17 11.63 -13.29
N THR A 197 -9.17 11.61 -14.61
CA THR A 197 -9.60 10.44 -15.37
C THR A 197 -8.56 9.34 -15.19
N VAL A 198 -8.91 8.26 -14.51
CA VAL A 198 -8.04 7.11 -14.28
C VAL A 198 -8.19 6.13 -15.44
N LYS A 199 -7.09 5.74 -16.06
CA LYS A 199 -7.03 4.72 -17.10
C LYS A 199 -6.20 3.55 -16.62
N MET A 200 -6.77 2.35 -16.66
CA MET A 200 -6.02 1.13 -16.36
C MET A 200 -5.35 0.61 -17.62
N ARG A 201 -4.04 0.39 -17.55
CA ARG A 201 -3.29 -0.44 -18.52
C ARG A 201 -3.47 -1.92 -18.16
N PRO A 202 -3.10 -2.84 -19.07
CA PRO A 202 -3.15 -4.27 -18.75
C PRO A 202 -2.44 -4.59 -17.43
N ILE A 203 -3.09 -5.41 -16.60
CA ILE A 203 -2.55 -5.83 -15.31
C ILE A 203 -1.35 -6.76 -15.56
N GLN A 204 -0.27 -6.52 -14.86
CA GLN A 204 0.93 -7.36 -14.92
C GLN A 204 0.91 -8.31 -13.71
N VAL A 205 0.90 -9.61 -14.00
CA VAL A 205 1.01 -10.64 -12.98
C VAL A 205 2.43 -11.19 -13.05
N ILE A 206 3.21 -11.00 -12.00
CA ILE A 206 4.60 -11.45 -11.90
C ILE A 206 4.83 -12.13 -10.56
N SER A 207 5.86 -12.95 -10.47
CA SER A 207 6.25 -13.53 -9.18
C SER A 207 6.95 -12.48 -8.31
N SER A 208 6.69 -12.48 -6.99
CA SER A 208 7.23 -11.50 -6.05
C SER A 208 8.76 -11.54 -5.96
N ASP A 209 9.40 -12.68 -6.25
CA ASP A 209 10.86 -12.81 -6.31
C ASP A 209 11.50 -11.98 -7.43
N GLN A 210 10.73 -11.58 -8.44
CA GLN A 210 11.16 -10.77 -9.57
C GLN A 210 11.05 -9.26 -9.34
N SER A 211 10.48 -8.83 -8.21
CA SER A 211 10.23 -7.40 -7.95
C SER A 211 10.45 -7.00 -6.50
N ASP A 212 11.51 -6.23 -6.26
CA ASP A 212 11.79 -5.62 -4.96
C ASP A 212 10.67 -4.68 -4.50
N LEU A 213 9.92 -4.09 -5.43
CA LEU A 213 8.80 -3.21 -5.12
C LEU A 213 7.55 -3.98 -4.64
N LEU A 214 7.29 -5.18 -5.19
CA LEU A 214 6.28 -6.08 -4.61
C LEU A 214 6.68 -6.53 -3.20
N GLN A 215 7.94 -6.89 -3.00
CA GLN A 215 8.45 -7.29 -1.69
C GLN A 215 8.41 -6.12 -0.68
N LEU A 216 8.70 -4.88 -1.12
CA LEU A 216 8.53 -3.69 -0.26
C LEU A 216 7.05 -3.48 0.09
N THR A 217 6.14 -3.73 -0.86
CA THR A 217 4.69 -3.63 -0.61
C THR A 217 4.24 -4.66 0.42
N ASP A 218 4.70 -5.92 0.34
CA ASP A 218 4.47 -6.96 1.35
C ASP A 218 5.03 -6.56 2.72
N LEU A 219 6.25 -5.99 2.77
CA LEU A 219 6.83 -5.53 4.03
C LEU A 219 6.03 -4.40 4.68
N LEU A 220 5.59 -3.41 3.89
CA LEU A 220 4.76 -2.31 4.39
C LEU A 220 3.41 -2.83 4.89
N LEU A 221 2.77 -3.70 4.11
CA LEU A 221 1.47 -4.27 4.42
C LEU A 221 1.53 -5.21 5.63
N GLY A 222 2.50 -6.13 5.66
CA GLY A 222 2.71 -7.06 6.76
C GLY A 222 3.09 -6.36 8.07
N SER A 223 3.90 -5.29 8.00
CA SER A 223 4.22 -4.44 9.15
C SER A 223 2.99 -3.73 9.68
N LEU A 224 2.15 -3.21 8.80
CA LEU A 224 0.88 -2.59 9.16
C LEU A 224 -0.08 -3.59 9.80
N GLN A 225 -0.23 -4.78 9.20
CA GLN A 225 -1.05 -5.84 9.78
C GLN A 225 -0.58 -6.20 11.19
N ALA A 226 0.73 -6.39 11.37
CA ALA A 226 1.29 -6.68 12.69
C ALA A 226 1.07 -5.52 13.68
N ALA A 227 1.14 -4.26 13.22
CA ALA A 227 0.86 -3.08 14.04
C ALA A 227 -0.59 -3.04 14.53
N ILE A 228 -1.57 -3.33 13.66
CA ILE A 228 -3.00 -3.32 14.00
C ILE A 228 -3.38 -4.53 14.85
N VAL A 229 -2.87 -5.73 14.54
CA VAL A 229 -3.32 -7.00 15.13
C VAL A 229 -2.49 -7.44 16.33
N GLY A 230 -1.20 -7.11 16.37
CA GLY A 230 -0.32 -7.37 17.51
C GLY A 230 0.00 -8.84 17.79
N VAL A 231 -0.09 -9.73 16.80
CA VAL A 231 0.07 -11.18 17.04
C VAL A 231 1.50 -11.71 16.97
N SER A 232 2.45 -10.92 16.43
CA SER A 232 3.82 -11.41 16.26
C SER A 232 4.61 -11.33 17.56
N LYS A 233 5.35 -12.42 17.87
CA LYS A 233 6.35 -12.48 18.95
C LYS A 233 7.80 -12.36 18.44
N ARG A 234 8.00 -12.19 17.13
CA ARG A 234 9.35 -12.08 16.55
C ARG A 234 9.86 -10.65 16.67
N PRO A 235 11.00 -10.38 17.32
CA PRO A 235 11.52 -9.02 17.49
C PRO A 235 11.66 -8.24 16.17
N THR A 236 12.09 -8.90 15.11
CA THR A 236 12.22 -8.27 13.78
C THR A 236 10.90 -7.75 13.24
N LYS A 237 9.81 -8.51 13.37
CA LYS A 237 8.47 -8.09 12.94
C LYS A 237 7.90 -7.00 13.85
N ILE A 238 8.15 -7.10 15.17
CA ILE A 238 7.72 -6.09 16.14
C ILE A 238 8.40 -4.75 15.84
N GLU A 239 9.70 -4.75 15.52
CA GLU A 239 10.42 -3.53 15.17
C GLU A 239 9.82 -2.84 13.94
N LEU A 240 9.58 -3.59 12.85
CA LEU A 240 8.96 -3.01 11.65
C LEU A 240 7.52 -2.52 11.91
N ALA A 241 6.75 -3.26 12.69
CA ALA A 241 5.41 -2.85 13.10
C ALA A 241 5.45 -1.57 13.98
N SER A 242 6.42 -1.45 14.88
CA SER A 242 6.64 -0.25 15.70
C SER A 242 6.99 0.98 14.85
N MET A 243 7.75 0.80 13.76
CA MET A 243 8.01 1.90 12.81
C MET A 243 6.70 2.41 12.21
N VAL A 244 5.86 1.51 11.70
CA VAL A 244 4.55 1.86 11.13
C VAL A 244 3.63 2.51 12.18
N SER A 245 3.61 2.00 13.41
CA SER A 245 2.87 2.62 14.52
C SER A 245 3.35 4.03 14.80
N SER A 246 4.67 4.27 14.71
CA SER A 246 5.25 5.60 14.90
C SER A 246 4.82 6.57 13.78
N TRP A 247 4.81 6.11 12.53
CA TRP A 247 4.32 6.93 11.40
C TRP A 247 2.85 7.26 11.55
N TYR A 248 2.04 6.27 11.95
CA TYR A 248 0.61 6.48 12.13
C TYR A 248 0.32 7.45 13.29
N GLN A 249 1.04 7.34 14.40
CA GLN A 249 0.92 8.28 15.51
C GLN A 249 1.33 9.70 15.09
N ASP A 250 2.42 9.83 14.33
CA ASP A 250 2.91 11.10 13.80
C ASP A 250 1.87 11.78 12.90
N LEU A 251 1.14 11.00 12.07
CA LEU A 251 0.06 11.49 11.22
C LEU A 251 -1.11 12.09 11.99
N GLN A 252 -1.30 11.75 13.28
CA GLN A 252 -2.33 12.34 14.12
C GLN A 252 -1.93 13.73 14.64
N LEU A 253 -0.65 14.10 14.49
CA LEU A 253 -0.14 15.40 14.92
C LEU A 253 -0.38 16.48 13.84
N PRO A 254 -0.48 17.75 14.24
CA PRO A 254 -0.46 18.85 13.29
C PRO A 254 0.79 18.80 12.39
N PRO A 255 0.70 19.20 11.10
CA PRO A 255 1.81 19.05 10.14
C PRO A 255 3.16 19.62 10.61
N TRP A 256 3.17 20.74 11.36
CA TRP A 256 4.39 21.37 11.88
C TRP A 256 5.03 20.62 13.06
N LYS A 257 4.32 19.64 13.65
CA LYS A 257 4.84 18.75 14.72
C LYS A 257 5.23 17.39 14.19
N GLN A 258 4.92 17.06 12.93
CA GLN A 258 5.21 15.76 12.35
C GLN A 258 6.70 15.58 12.10
N LYS A 259 7.27 14.54 12.70
CA LYS A 259 8.66 14.15 12.53
C LYS A 259 8.91 13.46 11.19
N TYR A 260 8.03 12.51 10.83
CA TYR A 260 8.22 11.66 9.66
C TYR A 260 7.58 12.21 8.39
N ARG A 261 6.68 13.19 8.52
CA ARG A 261 6.03 13.89 7.39
C ARG A 261 5.41 12.94 6.37
N MET A 262 4.70 11.92 6.87
CA MET A 262 4.08 10.87 6.07
C MET A 262 2.74 11.30 5.45
N GLN A 263 2.28 12.51 5.70
CA GLN A 263 1.03 13.01 5.13
C GLN A 263 1.05 12.91 3.60
N ARG A 264 0.02 12.29 3.03
CA ARG A 264 -0.13 12.01 1.59
C ARG A 264 0.96 11.12 0.97
N LYS A 265 1.76 10.45 1.79
CA LYS A 265 2.77 9.48 1.37
C LYS A 265 2.44 8.09 1.87
N PHE A 266 1.77 8.03 3.03
CA PHE A 266 1.31 6.83 3.68
C PHE A 266 -0.11 7.06 4.18
N SER A 267 -1.04 6.17 3.84
CA SER A 267 -2.43 6.29 4.28
C SER A 267 -3.06 4.94 4.58
N ILE A 268 -3.96 4.92 5.56
CA ILE A 268 -4.71 3.73 5.96
C ILE A 268 -6.18 4.11 5.98
N TRP A 269 -7.00 3.32 5.29
CA TRP A 269 -8.45 3.46 5.25
C TRP A 269 -9.10 2.21 5.83
N GLY A 270 -10.06 2.35 6.71
CA GLY A 270 -10.82 1.25 7.28
C GLY A 270 -12.19 1.11 6.62
N PHE A 271 -12.71 -0.13 6.63
CA PHE A 271 -14.05 -0.43 6.15
C PHE A 271 -14.62 -1.67 6.85
N PRO A 272 -15.89 -1.71 7.24
CA PRO A 272 -16.75 -0.55 7.50
C PRO A 272 -16.51 0.04 8.89
N ASP A 273 -16.96 1.27 9.12
CA ASP A 273 -17.10 1.82 10.46
C ASP A 273 -18.43 1.41 11.12
N GLU A 274 -18.77 1.95 12.28
CA GLU A 274 -20.01 1.63 12.99
C GLU A 274 -21.26 2.03 12.20
N GLN A 275 -21.16 3.04 11.36
CA GLN A 275 -22.22 3.53 10.48
C GLN A 275 -22.21 2.84 9.11
N GLY A 276 -21.19 2.04 8.81
CA GLY A 276 -21.01 1.40 7.52
C GLY A 276 -20.23 2.23 6.49
N GLU A 277 -19.70 3.38 6.90
CA GLU A 277 -18.89 4.27 6.07
C GLU A 277 -17.38 3.99 6.21
N PRO A 278 -16.53 4.38 5.24
CA PRO A 278 -15.09 4.28 5.37
C PRO A 278 -14.56 5.16 6.50
N PHE A 279 -13.58 4.67 7.25
CA PHE A 279 -12.95 5.40 8.34
C PHE A 279 -11.41 5.39 8.22
N ASN A 280 -10.72 6.25 8.96
CA ASN A 280 -9.27 6.38 8.93
C ASN A 280 -8.64 6.41 10.33
N ARG A 281 -9.31 5.83 11.32
CA ARG A 281 -8.84 5.74 12.69
C ARG A 281 -8.66 4.29 13.11
N PHE A 282 -7.47 3.95 13.59
CA PHE A 282 -7.11 2.62 14.03
C PHE A 282 -6.51 2.66 15.43
N SER A 283 -6.75 1.61 16.20
CA SER A 283 -5.97 1.32 17.39
C SER A 283 -4.79 0.44 16.99
N MET A 284 -3.58 0.90 17.25
CA MET A 284 -2.37 0.11 17.04
C MET A 284 -2.11 -0.77 18.26
N ALA A 285 -2.02 -2.09 18.05
CA ALA A 285 -1.71 -3.05 19.09
C ALA A 285 -0.22 -3.09 19.43
N VAL A 286 0.64 -2.69 18.49
CA VAL A 286 2.08 -2.55 18.73
C VAL A 286 2.39 -1.09 19.03
N SER A 287 3.07 -0.85 20.16
CA SER A 287 3.47 0.49 20.57
C SER A 287 4.48 1.09 19.57
N PRO A 288 4.44 2.41 19.34
CA PRO A 288 5.47 3.13 18.62
C PRO A 288 6.85 2.92 19.25
N ASN A 289 7.91 2.97 18.44
CA ASN A 289 9.26 3.02 18.99
C ASN A 289 9.39 4.27 19.86
N PRO A 290 10.00 4.15 21.07
CA PRO A 290 10.32 5.33 21.83
C PRO A 290 11.15 6.26 20.96
N VAL A 291 10.75 7.53 20.90
CA VAL A 291 11.53 8.55 20.17
C VAL A 291 12.89 8.58 20.87
N GLU A 292 13.96 8.18 20.18
CA GLU A 292 15.31 8.51 20.63
C GLU A 292 15.35 10.04 20.69
N GLN A 293 15.25 10.58 21.91
CA GLN A 293 15.57 11.98 22.14
C GLN A 293 17.06 12.10 21.79
N PRO A 294 17.46 12.97 20.86
CA PRO A 294 18.86 13.25 20.69
C PRO A 294 19.37 13.65 22.07
N SER A 295 20.37 12.91 22.56
CA SER A 295 20.96 13.19 23.85
C SER A 295 21.50 14.62 23.77
N LEU A 296 20.88 15.54 24.51
CA LEU A 296 21.37 16.92 24.70
C LEU A 296 22.68 16.97 25.52
N LEU A 297 23.33 15.81 25.71
CA LEU A 297 24.62 15.66 26.38
C LEU A 297 25.74 15.46 25.36
N GLY A 298 25.94 16.48 24.55
CA GLY A 298 27.03 16.59 23.58
C GLY A 298 27.41 18.04 23.34
N LEU A 299 27.53 18.83 24.43
CA LEU A 299 28.24 20.08 24.51
C LEU A 299 29.34 19.98 25.55
#